data_80e1690be73ea391c37bbd577bb5f973
#
_entry.id   80e1690be73ea391c37bbd577bb5f973
#
_cell.length_a   1.000
_cell.length_b   1.000
_cell.length_c   1.000
_cell.angle_alpha   90.00
_cell.angle_beta   90.00
_cell.angle_gamma   90.00
#
_symmetry.space_group_name_H-M   'P 1'
#
loop_
_entity.id
_entity.type
_entity.pdbx_description
1 polymer ?
#
loop_
_entity_poly.entity_id
_entity_poly.type
_entity_poly.pdbx_seq_one_letter_code
_entity_poly.pdbx_strand_id
1 'polypeptide(L)'
;MTIPMQWALRRRMMMPVLGIDVAALSITYTGAYTDYGMVTMSDGARYRLLAFTSSGTLSIEQPVNCEVCVVGGGANGAKAAGDRGGDGGAGAYLKNQSVSAYNGGSVVVGAGQGVSSIADVSVNAVSGKNGGTGAGGQTGGTGDGISKYPFEDTGYSLWAGKPHCGGGGQGAYATPIYGTPPTGTSGGNGGTNGGNGDKQVDGQSPPSGGVGGSYGGGKGNSGEGAGQGENATYYGSGAGGGLCYEPKYDNFLYYNGGSGYQGIVYMRIPEEPPAYISDLPLGALINVGTDGGAGASNYEIADKDNLVSGGVVLVRKNIYSNSEFGSNGNYPNGTLDNLIKTTIYNTMPKQLQDKMRDVTFSLEGSGNITRKMFALTYTMVGFGNSGGVAEGKALQLYTSSASRVKTFNGSANDWWLSSRKSYDYARFVNYDGSAYNGNPFSTLGVVPAFVIPSETPYNATPNTDGSYNLIL
;
A
#
# COMPACT_ATOMS: atom_id res chain seq x y z
N MET A 1 -6.05 -23.51 0.73
CA MET A 1 -6.40 -22.12 1.02
C MET A 1 -5.94 -21.31 -0.18
N THR A 2 -6.83 -21.04 -1.12
CA THR A 2 -6.54 -20.35 -2.39
C THR A 2 -6.77 -18.87 -2.17
N ILE A 3 -5.69 -18.08 -2.11
CA ILE A 3 -5.77 -16.61 -2.13
C ILE A 3 -6.39 -16.24 -3.48
N PRO A 4 -7.46 -15.43 -3.52
CA PRO A 4 -8.06 -15.07 -4.80
C PRO A 4 -7.05 -14.34 -5.68
N MET A 5 -6.75 -14.92 -6.84
CA MET A 5 -5.81 -14.41 -7.86
C MET A 5 -6.13 -12.96 -8.32
N GLN A 6 -7.32 -12.47 -8.07
CA GLN A 6 -7.75 -11.10 -8.41
C GLN A 6 -7.02 -10.01 -7.63
N TRP A 7 -6.58 -10.26 -6.40
CA TRP A 7 -5.84 -9.29 -5.59
C TRP A 7 -4.40 -9.08 -6.07
N ALA A 8 -3.75 -10.16 -6.50
CA ALA A 8 -2.40 -10.07 -7.07
C ALA A 8 -2.38 -9.32 -8.41
N LEU A 9 -3.49 -9.40 -9.20
CA LEU A 9 -3.59 -8.68 -10.48
C LEU A 9 -3.88 -7.18 -10.30
N ARG A 10 -4.67 -6.79 -9.29
CA ARG A 10 -4.93 -5.36 -8.99
C ARG A 10 -3.69 -4.63 -8.51
N ARG A 11 -2.79 -5.28 -7.76
CA ARG A 11 -1.49 -4.71 -7.37
C ARG A 11 -0.57 -4.40 -8.57
N ARG A 12 -0.70 -5.12 -9.69
CA ARG A 12 0.13 -4.90 -10.89
C ARG A 12 -0.28 -3.70 -11.75
N MET A 13 -1.49 -3.17 -11.57
CA MET A 13 -1.98 -2.02 -12.34
C MET A 13 -1.79 -0.65 -11.68
N MET A 14 -1.40 -0.59 -10.40
CA MET A 14 -0.97 0.66 -9.79
C MET A 14 0.47 0.92 -10.21
N MET A 15 0.71 1.94 -11.03
CA MET A 15 2.06 2.43 -11.28
C MET A 15 2.71 2.74 -9.93
N PRO A 16 3.91 2.22 -9.63
CA PRO A 16 4.58 2.53 -8.38
C PRO A 16 4.89 4.03 -8.36
N VAL A 17 4.19 4.77 -7.51
CA VAL A 17 4.64 6.10 -7.10
C VAL A 17 5.63 5.85 -5.96
N LEU A 18 6.92 5.92 -6.28
CA LEU A 18 8.04 6.19 -5.37
C LEU A 18 8.02 5.41 -4.03
N GLY A 19 9.13 4.84 -3.68
CA GLY A 19 9.39 4.28 -2.34
C GLY A 19 9.24 5.35 -1.24
N ILE A 20 8.00 5.67 -0.90
CA ILE A 20 7.63 6.60 0.15
C ILE A 20 7.69 5.83 1.46
N ASP A 21 8.43 6.32 2.44
CA ASP A 21 8.25 5.87 3.82
C ASP A 21 6.88 6.36 4.33
N VAL A 22 5.87 5.51 4.15
CA VAL A 22 4.49 5.82 4.55
C VAL A 22 4.37 6.07 6.06
N ALA A 23 5.25 5.47 6.87
CA ALA A 23 5.26 5.68 8.32
C ALA A 23 5.75 7.09 8.68
N ALA A 24 6.73 7.63 7.95
CA ALA A 24 7.31 8.96 8.16
C ALA A 24 6.59 10.08 7.38
N LEU A 25 5.62 9.72 6.52
CA LEU A 25 4.89 10.68 5.68
C LEU A 25 4.21 11.77 6.53
N SER A 26 4.50 13.04 6.22
CA SER A 26 3.87 14.18 6.89
C SER A 26 2.43 14.38 6.38
N ILE A 27 1.47 14.29 7.29
CA ILE A 27 0.04 14.46 7.03
C ILE A 27 -0.51 15.49 8.02
N THR A 28 -1.22 16.49 7.52
CA THR A 28 -1.93 17.48 8.33
C THR A 28 -3.41 17.52 7.96
N TYR A 29 -4.26 17.75 8.95
CA TYR A 29 -5.70 17.86 8.76
C TYR A 29 -6.29 18.95 9.66
N THR A 30 -7.21 19.76 9.12
CA THR A 30 -7.81 20.88 9.88
C THR A 30 -9.03 20.46 10.71
N GLY A 31 -9.62 19.30 10.45
CA GLY A 31 -10.74 18.71 11.19
C GLY A 31 -10.30 17.70 12.25
N ALA A 32 -11.28 17.06 12.89
CA ALA A 32 -11.00 15.94 13.81
C ALA A 32 -10.72 14.65 13.04
N TYR A 33 -9.61 13.99 13.36
CA TYR A 33 -9.25 12.69 12.79
C TYR A 33 -8.42 11.87 13.79
N THR A 34 -8.30 10.59 13.51
CA THR A 34 -7.39 9.68 14.21
C THR A 34 -6.42 9.09 13.20
N ASP A 35 -5.12 9.21 13.46
CA ASP A 35 -4.07 8.49 12.77
C ASP A 35 -3.73 7.24 13.60
N TYR A 36 -4.07 6.07 13.09
CA TYR A 36 -3.76 4.79 13.75
C TYR A 36 -2.32 4.34 13.48
N GLY A 37 -1.55 5.12 12.70
CA GLY A 37 -0.20 4.74 12.28
C GLY A 37 -0.23 3.53 11.33
N MET A 38 0.88 2.78 11.35
CA MET A 38 1.01 1.56 10.54
C MET A 38 0.24 0.40 11.19
N VAL A 39 -0.71 -0.14 10.45
CA VAL A 39 -1.57 -1.25 10.88
C VAL A 39 -1.44 -2.42 9.91
N THR A 40 -1.66 -3.64 10.41
CA THR A 40 -1.74 -4.85 9.57
C THR A 40 -3.20 -5.24 9.43
N MET A 41 -3.70 -5.32 8.19
CA MET A 41 -5.07 -5.74 7.88
C MET A 41 -5.20 -7.26 7.90
N SER A 42 -6.43 -7.79 7.77
CA SER A 42 -6.68 -9.24 7.84
C SER A 42 -6.04 -10.04 6.69
N ASP A 43 -5.71 -9.39 5.57
CA ASP A 43 -4.97 -9.94 4.43
C ASP A 43 -3.45 -10.04 4.67
N GLY A 44 -2.97 -9.56 5.82
CA GLY A 44 -1.55 -9.48 6.18
C GLY A 44 -0.81 -8.29 5.60
N ALA A 45 -1.43 -7.45 4.77
CA ALA A 45 -0.81 -6.26 4.23
C ALA A 45 -0.79 -5.12 5.25
N ARG A 46 0.25 -4.28 5.17
CA ARG A 46 0.44 -3.14 6.06
C ARG A 46 0.03 -1.85 5.39
N TYR A 47 -0.66 -1.01 6.16
CA TYR A 47 -1.17 0.29 5.71
C TYR A 47 -1.01 1.32 6.82
N ARG A 48 -0.81 2.59 6.48
CA ARG A 48 -1.11 3.69 7.40
C ARG A 48 -2.59 4.00 7.30
N LEU A 49 -3.30 3.91 8.42
CA LEU A 49 -4.75 4.06 8.48
C LEU A 49 -5.14 5.38 9.15
N LEU A 50 -5.95 6.16 8.46
CA LEU A 50 -6.53 7.42 8.92
C LEU A 50 -8.05 7.30 8.99
N ALA A 51 -8.68 7.89 10.02
CA ALA A 51 -10.12 7.99 10.15
C ALA A 51 -10.52 9.44 10.42
N PHE A 52 -11.30 10.04 9.53
CA PHE A 52 -11.77 11.42 9.59
C PHE A 52 -13.18 11.45 10.15
N THR A 53 -13.38 12.11 11.29
CA THR A 53 -14.64 12.16 12.04
C THR A 53 -15.33 13.53 11.99
N SER A 54 -14.71 14.54 11.41
CA SER A 54 -15.34 15.82 11.04
C SER A 54 -14.81 16.31 9.71
N SER A 55 -15.52 17.21 9.07
CA SER A 55 -15.08 17.82 7.82
C SER A 55 -13.85 18.72 8.01
N GLY A 56 -12.98 18.78 7.00
CA GLY A 56 -11.75 19.56 7.03
C GLY A 56 -10.99 19.51 5.71
N THR A 57 -9.78 20.05 5.74
CA THR A 57 -8.83 19.99 4.63
C THR A 57 -7.66 19.11 4.98
N LEU A 58 -7.40 18.11 4.16
CA LEU A 58 -6.25 17.22 4.24
C LEU A 58 -5.11 17.75 3.39
N SER A 59 -3.90 17.73 3.91
CA SER A 59 -2.68 18.00 3.16
C SER A 59 -1.69 16.88 3.39
N ILE A 60 -1.13 16.36 2.30
CA ILE A 60 -0.14 15.28 2.29
C ILE A 60 1.11 15.85 1.63
N GLU A 61 2.27 15.68 2.24
CA GLU A 61 3.56 16.24 1.81
C GLU A 61 3.90 15.91 0.36
N GLN A 62 3.51 14.72 -0.10
CA GLN A 62 3.72 14.25 -1.47
C GLN A 62 2.58 13.35 -1.92
N PRO A 63 2.31 13.26 -3.24
CA PRO A 63 1.24 12.42 -3.74
C PRO A 63 1.40 10.94 -3.35
N VAL A 64 0.33 10.30 -2.93
CA VAL A 64 0.31 8.88 -2.54
C VAL A 64 -0.77 8.11 -3.30
N ASN A 65 -0.55 6.83 -3.51
CA ASN A 65 -1.62 5.91 -3.85
C ASN A 65 -2.31 5.50 -2.55
N CYS A 66 -3.63 5.59 -2.51
CA CYS A 66 -4.39 5.23 -1.33
C CYS A 66 -5.71 4.55 -1.69
N GLU A 67 -6.32 3.94 -0.70
CA GLU A 67 -7.70 3.49 -0.79
C GLU A 67 -8.52 4.27 0.23
N VAL A 68 -9.70 4.69 -0.18
CA VAL A 68 -10.64 5.43 0.66
C VAL A 68 -11.93 4.63 0.84
N CYS A 69 -12.47 4.70 2.05
CA CYS A 69 -13.78 4.19 2.37
C CYS A 69 -14.64 5.35 2.89
N VAL A 70 -15.69 5.67 2.17
CA VAL A 70 -16.59 6.78 2.48
C VAL A 70 -17.91 6.23 2.97
N VAL A 71 -18.33 6.67 4.16
CA VAL A 71 -19.60 6.31 4.81
C VAL A 71 -20.45 7.57 4.97
N GLY A 72 -21.63 7.60 4.37
CA GLY A 72 -22.56 8.72 4.51
C GLY A 72 -23.18 8.80 5.91
N GLY A 73 -23.92 9.86 6.22
CA GLY A 73 -24.70 9.98 7.44
C GLY A 73 -26.01 9.18 7.35
N GLY A 74 -26.35 8.46 8.43
CA GLY A 74 -27.58 7.68 8.52
C GLY A 74 -28.84 8.56 8.61
N ALA A 75 -29.99 8.02 8.20
CA ALA A 75 -31.25 8.76 8.21
C ALA A 75 -31.87 8.85 9.62
N ASN A 76 -32.59 9.95 9.87
CA ASN A 76 -33.42 10.09 11.07
C ASN A 76 -34.62 9.15 11.00
N GLY A 77 -35.09 8.69 12.15
CA GLY A 77 -36.37 8.02 12.27
C GLY A 77 -37.51 9.00 12.04
N ALA A 78 -38.63 8.51 11.53
CA ALA A 78 -39.83 9.32 11.30
C ALA A 78 -40.60 9.59 12.59
N LYS A 79 -41.30 10.71 12.60
CA LYS A 79 -42.38 10.98 13.59
C LYS A 79 -43.55 10.06 13.34
N ALA A 80 -44.16 9.55 14.39
CA ALA A 80 -45.44 8.85 14.29
C ALA A 80 -46.53 9.78 13.74
N ALA A 81 -47.47 9.25 12.97
CA ALA A 81 -48.57 9.99 12.41
C ALA A 81 -49.81 9.10 12.18
N GLY A 82 -50.99 9.67 12.35
CA GLY A 82 -52.25 8.92 12.22
C GLY A 82 -52.36 7.81 13.26
N ASP A 83 -52.68 6.63 12.83
CA ASP A 83 -52.82 5.41 13.63
C ASP A 83 -51.58 4.52 13.61
N ARG A 84 -50.37 5.08 13.39
CA ARG A 84 -49.15 4.31 13.14
C ARG A 84 -47.91 4.88 13.81
N GLY A 85 -47.01 3.99 14.23
CA GLY A 85 -45.65 4.35 14.63
C GLY A 85 -44.81 4.87 13.47
N GLY A 86 -43.82 5.69 13.75
CA GLY A 86 -42.89 6.21 12.73
C GLY A 86 -41.96 5.12 12.20
N ASP A 87 -41.60 5.19 10.93
CA ASP A 87 -40.61 4.29 10.33
C ASP A 87 -39.19 4.54 10.88
N GLY A 88 -38.38 3.51 10.97
CA GLY A 88 -36.99 3.64 11.28
C GLY A 88 -36.21 4.32 10.14
N GLY A 89 -35.14 5.04 10.50
CA GLY A 89 -34.22 5.66 9.54
C GLY A 89 -33.38 4.61 8.80
N ALA A 90 -33.13 4.83 7.52
CA ALA A 90 -32.25 3.98 6.73
C ALA A 90 -30.80 4.13 7.17
N GLY A 91 -30.03 3.05 7.10
CA GLY A 91 -28.57 3.12 7.15
C GLY A 91 -28.00 3.82 5.90
N ALA A 92 -26.84 4.42 6.03
CA ALA A 92 -26.16 5.10 4.94
C ALA A 92 -25.55 4.14 3.90
N TYR A 93 -25.06 4.69 2.81
CA TYR A 93 -24.23 3.97 1.86
C TYR A 93 -22.75 3.99 2.28
N LEU A 94 -22.02 2.92 1.91
CA LEU A 94 -20.58 2.82 2.05
C LEU A 94 -19.96 2.56 0.68
N LYS A 95 -18.89 3.28 0.33
CA LYS A 95 -18.15 3.10 -0.92
C LYS A 95 -16.66 3.01 -0.66
N ASN A 96 -16.07 1.94 -1.15
CA ASN A 96 -14.61 1.76 -1.20
C ASN A 96 -14.09 2.11 -2.59
N GLN A 97 -12.97 2.85 -2.68
CA GLN A 97 -12.36 3.22 -3.94
C GLN A 97 -10.85 3.44 -3.80
N SER A 98 -10.10 2.96 -4.80
CA SER A 98 -8.67 3.28 -4.95
C SER A 98 -8.51 4.66 -5.61
N VAL A 99 -7.56 5.45 -5.10
CA VAL A 99 -7.21 6.79 -5.58
C VAL A 99 -5.72 6.84 -5.82
N SER A 100 -5.31 7.25 -7.03
CA SER A 100 -3.91 7.34 -7.42
C SER A 100 -3.40 8.78 -7.28
N ALA A 101 -2.13 8.93 -6.89
CA ALA A 101 -1.42 10.21 -6.80
C ALA A 101 -2.19 11.29 -6.01
N TYR A 102 -2.88 10.90 -4.94
CA TYR A 102 -3.63 11.81 -4.09
C TYR A 102 -2.70 12.63 -3.17
N ASN A 103 -2.81 13.93 -3.22
CA ASN A 103 -1.97 14.86 -2.45
C ASN A 103 -2.74 15.68 -1.41
N GLY A 104 -4.00 15.30 -1.17
CA GLY A 104 -4.85 15.99 -0.21
C GLY A 104 -5.98 16.79 -0.88
N GLY A 105 -6.77 17.47 -0.06
CA GLY A 105 -7.94 18.24 -0.48
C GLY A 105 -9.05 18.26 0.57
N SER A 106 -10.25 18.63 0.15
CA SER A 106 -11.41 18.66 1.04
C SER A 106 -11.85 17.25 1.42
N VAL A 107 -12.08 17.02 2.71
CA VAL A 107 -12.76 15.85 3.25
C VAL A 107 -14.06 16.33 3.88
N VAL A 108 -15.17 15.78 3.46
CA VAL A 108 -16.50 16.08 4.02
C VAL A 108 -16.99 14.87 4.79
N VAL A 109 -17.36 15.07 6.03
CA VAL A 109 -18.02 14.04 6.86
C VAL A 109 -19.46 14.51 7.09
N GLY A 110 -20.41 13.77 6.54
CA GLY A 110 -21.82 14.09 6.62
C GLY A 110 -22.35 13.93 8.05
N ALA A 111 -23.04 14.93 8.57
CA ALA A 111 -23.92 14.76 9.73
C ALA A 111 -25.04 13.75 9.41
N GLY A 112 -25.92 13.45 10.37
CA GLY A 112 -27.10 12.64 10.06
C GLY A 112 -27.78 13.12 8.78
N GLN A 113 -28.04 12.21 7.84
CA GLN A 113 -28.52 12.49 6.47
C GLN A 113 -27.56 13.30 5.57
N GLY A 114 -26.30 13.49 5.98
CA GLY A 114 -25.33 14.28 5.23
C GLY A 114 -24.48 13.46 4.26
N VAL A 115 -24.01 14.13 3.20
CA VAL A 115 -23.06 13.56 2.22
C VAL A 115 -21.68 13.49 2.84
N SER A 116 -20.97 12.38 2.66
CA SER A 116 -19.54 12.29 2.93
C SER A 116 -18.75 12.19 1.64
N SER A 117 -17.56 12.79 1.59
CA SER A 117 -16.68 12.70 0.41
C SER A 117 -15.21 12.91 0.76
N ILE A 118 -14.33 12.36 -0.07
CA ILE A 118 -12.89 12.61 -0.09
C ILE A 118 -12.37 12.41 -1.51
N ALA A 119 -11.42 13.23 -1.96
CA ALA A 119 -11.02 13.28 -3.36
C ALA A 119 -12.27 13.44 -4.24
N ASP A 120 -12.35 12.76 -5.37
CA ASP A 120 -13.55 12.73 -6.24
C ASP A 120 -14.54 11.63 -5.85
N VAL A 121 -14.34 11.00 -4.69
CA VAL A 121 -15.21 9.94 -4.18
C VAL A 121 -16.25 10.55 -3.25
N SER A 122 -17.50 10.50 -3.65
CA SER A 122 -18.63 10.93 -2.81
C SER A 122 -19.62 9.79 -2.62
N VAL A 123 -20.21 9.76 -1.46
CA VAL A 123 -21.38 8.92 -1.17
C VAL A 123 -22.49 9.86 -0.77
N ASN A 124 -23.53 9.91 -1.58
CA ASN A 124 -24.71 10.63 -1.22
C ASN A 124 -25.24 10.04 0.09
N ALA A 125 -25.65 10.93 1.01
CA ALA A 125 -26.54 10.48 2.05
C ALA A 125 -27.65 9.71 1.37
N VAL A 126 -28.03 8.58 1.96
CA VAL A 126 -29.36 8.10 1.65
C VAL A 126 -30.23 9.25 2.06
N SER A 127 -30.91 9.88 1.09
CA SER A 127 -32.17 10.47 1.38
C SER A 127 -33.04 9.31 1.91
N GLY A 128 -32.80 8.96 3.20
CA GLY A 128 -33.77 8.14 3.90
C GLY A 128 -35.07 8.86 3.61
N LYS A 129 -35.98 8.25 2.92
CA LYS A 129 -37.33 8.74 2.98
C LYS A 129 -37.57 8.89 4.47
N ASN A 130 -37.67 10.13 4.95
CA ASN A 130 -38.26 10.40 6.26
C ASN A 130 -39.41 9.45 6.32
N GLY A 131 -39.40 8.48 7.24
CA GLY A 131 -40.31 7.38 7.24
C GLY A 131 -41.66 7.87 6.76
N GLY A 132 -42.09 7.36 5.63
CA GLY A 132 -43.27 7.90 4.98
C GLY A 132 -44.43 7.80 5.94
N THR A 133 -45.33 8.75 5.97
CA THR A 133 -46.61 8.69 6.71
C THR A 133 -47.26 7.36 6.36
N GLY A 134 -47.19 6.41 7.29
CA GLY A 134 -47.39 5.00 7.13
C GLY A 134 -48.61 4.60 6.31
N ALA A 135 -48.39 3.89 5.28
CA ALA A 135 -49.29 2.96 4.68
C ALA A 135 -48.66 1.56 4.76
N GLY A 136 -49.06 0.80 5.79
CA GLY A 136 -48.74 -0.63 5.94
C GLY A 136 -47.28 -1.01 5.96
N GLY A 137 -46.76 -1.33 7.12
CA GLY A 137 -45.54 -2.11 7.37
C GLY A 137 -44.43 -2.10 6.33
N GLN A 138 -43.89 -0.95 6.01
CA GLN A 138 -42.67 -0.89 5.19
C GLN A 138 -41.46 -1.07 6.09
N THR A 139 -40.64 -2.04 5.78
CA THR A 139 -39.29 -2.20 6.33
C THR A 139 -38.59 -0.86 6.34
N GLY A 140 -37.95 -0.51 7.44
CA GLY A 140 -37.06 0.66 7.53
C GLY A 140 -36.22 0.72 6.26
N GLY A 141 -36.18 1.90 5.60
CA GLY A 141 -35.60 2.04 4.27
C GLY A 141 -34.23 1.39 4.22
N THR A 142 -34.09 0.46 3.33
CA THR A 142 -32.81 -0.16 3.04
C THR A 142 -31.93 0.90 2.40
N GLY A 143 -31.07 1.56 3.19
CA GLY A 143 -29.75 1.87 2.71
C GLY A 143 -29.18 0.63 2.03
N ASP A 144 -28.04 0.59 1.46
CA ASP A 144 -27.53 -0.65 0.83
C ASP A 144 -27.74 -1.93 1.65
N GLY A 145 -28.45 -1.82 2.78
CA GLY A 145 -29.09 -2.83 3.64
C GLY A 145 -28.22 -3.99 4.09
N ILE A 146 -27.00 -4.01 3.64
CA ILE A 146 -26.03 -5.05 3.89
C ILE A 146 -25.02 -4.45 4.86
N SER A 147 -24.78 -5.13 5.96
CA SER A 147 -23.67 -4.88 6.86
C SER A 147 -22.37 -4.79 6.05
N LYS A 148 -21.86 -3.59 5.87
CA LYS A 148 -20.64 -3.36 5.11
C LYS A 148 -19.49 -3.00 6.05
N TYR A 149 -18.33 -3.54 5.72
CA TYR A 149 -17.10 -3.24 6.45
C TYR A 149 -16.23 -2.32 5.61
N PRO A 150 -15.52 -1.35 6.23
CA PRO A 150 -14.52 -0.58 5.52
C PRO A 150 -13.53 -1.49 4.80
N PHE A 151 -13.26 -1.17 3.54
CA PHE A 151 -12.36 -1.92 2.64
C PHE A 151 -12.74 -3.41 2.47
N GLU A 152 -13.99 -3.79 2.78
CA GLU A 152 -14.47 -5.19 2.77
C GLU A 152 -13.69 -6.11 3.73
N ASP A 153 -12.92 -5.55 4.65
CA ASP A 153 -12.13 -6.28 5.63
C ASP A 153 -12.94 -6.57 6.91
N THR A 154 -13.51 -7.76 6.99
CA THR A 154 -14.33 -8.22 8.12
C THR A 154 -13.52 -8.64 9.34
N GLY A 155 -12.21 -8.87 9.17
CA GLY A 155 -11.33 -9.44 10.19
C GLY A 155 -10.50 -8.42 10.95
N TYR A 156 -10.38 -7.19 10.45
CA TYR A 156 -9.55 -6.18 11.11
C TYR A 156 -10.15 -5.73 12.45
N SER A 157 -9.37 -5.74 13.51
CA SER A 157 -9.81 -5.58 14.91
C SER A 157 -10.60 -4.30 15.20
N LEU A 158 -10.37 -3.22 14.44
CA LEU A 158 -11.05 -1.94 14.65
C LEU A 158 -12.56 -2.02 14.35
N TRP A 159 -12.95 -2.81 13.35
CA TRP A 159 -14.34 -2.96 12.93
C TRP A 159 -14.83 -4.42 12.85
N ALA A 160 -14.02 -5.40 13.24
CA ALA A 160 -14.44 -6.79 13.29
C ALA A 160 -15.71 -6.95 14.16
N GLY A 161 -16.73 -7.54 13.57
CA GLY A 161 -18.04 -7.64 14.18
C GLY A 161 -18.81 -6.33 14.35
N LYS A 162 -18.35 -5.19 13.81
CA LYS A 162 -18.97 -3.87 13.89
C LYS A 162 -19.24 -3.31 12.49
N PRO A 163 -20.18 -3.88 11.72
CA PRO A 163 -20.50 -3.37 10.39
C PRO A 163 -21.07 -1.94 10.46
N HIS A 164 -20.73 -1.14 9.46
CA HIS A 164 -21.27 0.20 9.29
C HIS A 164 -22.65 0.16 8.62
N CYS A 165 -23.40 1.26 8.69
CA CYS A 165 -24.65 1.47 7.94
C CYS A 165 -25.83 0.60 8.39
N GLY A 166 -25.95 0.26 9.66
CA GLY A 166 -27.14 -0.43 10.19
C GLY A 166 -28.43 0.41 10.06
N GLY A 167 -29.56 -0.20 9.71
CA GLY A 167 -30.86 0.47 9.67
C GLY A 167 -31.49 0.63 11.06
N GLY A 168 -32.38 1.61 11.24
CA GLY A 168 -33.14 1.81 12.47
C GLY A 168 -34.44 0.94 12.53
N GLY A 169 -34.90 0.66 13.74
CA GLY A 169 -36.14 -0.07 14.00
C GLY A 169 -37.37 0.83 13.83
N GLN A 170 -38.48 0.26 13.41
CA GLN A 170 -39.79 0.94 13.35
C GLN A 170 -40.38 1.17 14.74
N GLY A 171 -41.02 2.31 14.97
CA GLY A 171 -41.77 2.59 16.18
C GLY A 171 -43.03 1.73 16.31
N ALA A 172 -43.42 1.50 17.56
CA ALA A 172 -44.65 0.75 17.86
C ALA A 172 -45.93 1.59 17.65
N TYR A 173 -47.04 0.91 17.52
CA TYR A 173 -48.37 1.47 17.49
C TYR A 173 -49.22 0.83 18.60
N ALA A 174 -49.92 1.66 19.39
CA ALA A 174 -50.86 1.24 20.42
C ALA A 174 -52.29 1.57 20.08
N THR A 175 -53.18 0.58 20.02
CA THR A 175 -54.62 0.77 19.82
C THR A 175 -55.41 0.91 21.09
N PRO A 176 -56.51 1.67 21.12
CA PRO A 176 -57.41 1.73 22.25
C PRO A 176 -58.24 0.44 22.43
N ILE A 177 -58.72 0.25 23.69
CA ILE A 177 -59.30 -0.96 24.27
C ILE A 177 -60.76 -1.22 23.90
N TYR A 178 -61.31 -0.74 22.80
CA TYR A 178 -62.70 -1.03 22.47
C TYR A 178 -62.93 -1.61 21.08
N GLY A 179 -63.25 -2.95 21.11
CA GLY A 179 -63.88 -3.65 19.99
C GLY A 179 -62.96 -4.01 18.82
N THR A 180 -62.74 -5.31 18.64
CA THR A 180 -61.99 -5.99 17.59
C THR A 180 -60.57 -5.44 17.37
N PRO A 181 -59.55 -6.18 17.74
CA PRO A 181 -58.17 -5.73 17.55
C PRO A 181 -58.00 -5.44 16.06
N PRO A 182 -57.56 -4.23 15.69
CA PRO A 182 -57.11 -4.05 14.33
C PRO A 182 -56.05 -5.12 14.05
N THR A 183 -56.13 -5.72 12.90
CA THR A 183 -55.09 -6.62 12.41
C THR A 183 -53.80 -5.82 12.36
N GLY A 184 -53.13 -5.75 13.51
CA GLY A 184 -51.90 -4.96 13.64
C GLY A 184 -50.85 -5.58 12.77
N THR A 185 -50.31 -4.77 11.93
CA THR A 185 -49.08 -5.10 11.21
C THR A 185 -47.92 -5.12 12.22
N SER A 186 -47.23 -6.22 12.31
CA SER A 186 -45.96 -6.30 13.01
C SER A 186 -45.04 -5.15 12.54
N GLY A 187 -44.33 -4.49 13.45
CA GLY A 187 -43.36 -3.49 13.11
C GLY A 187 -42.40 -4.05 12.04
N GLY A 188 -42.07 -3.25 11.04
CA GLY A 188 -41.19 -3.69 9.95
C GLY A 188 -39.81 -4.11 10.47
N ASN A 189 -39.25 -5.14 9.86
CA ASN A 189 -37.87 -5.52 10.09
C ASN A 189 -36.99 -4.32 9.75
N GLY A 190 -36.16 -3.85 10.67
CA GLY A 190 -35.01 -3.04 10.30
C GLY A 190 -34.19 -3.80 9.25
N GLY A 191 -33.51 -3.11 8.33
CA GLY A 191 -32.54 -3.74 7.42
C GLY A 191 -31.67 -4.73 8.19
N THR A 192 -30.83 -5.53 7.54
CA THR A 192 -30.10 -6.71 8.10
C THR A 192 -29.55 -6.54 9.52
N ASN A 193 -29.58 -5.34 10.07
CA ASN A 193 -29.22 -4.98 11.44
C ASN A 193 -30.21 -4.00 12.09
N GLY A 194 -31.41 -3.84 11.59
CA GLY A 194 -32.48 -3.06 12.18
C GLY A 194 -33.50 -3.97 12.85
N GLY A 195 -34.07 -3.55 13.99
CA GLY A 195 -35.01 -4.35 14.74
C GLY A 195 -36.47 -4.16 14.34
N ASN A 196 -37.29 -5.14 14.71
CA ASN A 196 -38.72 -5.13 14.49
C ASN A 196 -39.43 -4.32 15.58
N GLY A 197 -40.44 -3.57 15.24
CA GLY A 197 -41.43 -3.04 16.21
C GLY A 197 -42.45 -4.13 16.57
N ASP A 198 -42.81 -4.22 17.84
CA ASP A 198 -43.79 -5.17 18.32
C ASP A 198 -45.21 -4.59 18.29
N LYS A 199 -46.17 -5.49 18.21
CA LYS A 199 -47.59 -5.22 18.24
C LYS A 199 -48.11 -5.36 19.66
N GLN A 200 -48.90 -4.39 20.15
CA GLN A 200 -49.65 -4.59 21.37
C GLN A 200 -50.90 -5.48 21.09
N VAL A 201 -51.03 -6.52 21.91
CA VAL A 201 -52.26 -7.32 22.01
C VAL A 201 -52.99 -6.86 23.26
N ASP A 202 -54.29 -6.71 23.14
CA ASP A 202 -55.22 -6.22 24.16
C ASP A 202 -54.98 -6.91 25.54
N GLY A 203 -54.83 -6.11 26.61
CA GLY A 203 -54.64 -6.60 27.98
C GLY A 203 -53.25 -7.06 28.37
N GLN A 204 -52.23 -6.87 27.53
CA GLN A 204 -50.84 -7.21 27.81
C GLN A 204 -49.96 -5.97 28.03
N SER A 205 -48.73 -6.18 28.53
CA SER A 205 -47.73 -5.13 28.75
C SER A 205 -47.56 -4.21 27.54
N PRO A 206 -47.15 -2.94 27.71
CA PRO A 206 -46.96 -2.00 26.61
C PRO A 206 -46.12 -2.61 25.49
N PRO A 207 -46.44 -2.31 24.20
CA PRO A 207 -45.74 -2.89 23.07
C PRO A 207 -44.27 -2.52 23.10
N SER A 208 -43.39 -3.47 22.83
CA SER A 208 -41.99 -3.21 22.63
C SER A 208 -41.75 -2.60 21.25
N GLY A 209 -41.00 -1.52 21.18
CA GLY A 209 -40.54 -0.95 19.94
C GLY A 209 -39.55 -1.88 19.23
N GLY A 210 -39.39 -1.70 17.94
CA GLY A 210 -38.41 -2.47 17.15
C GLY A 210 -37.01 -2.36 17.70
N VAL A 211 -36.31 -3.49 17.83
CA VAL A 211 -34.91 -3.52 18.23
C VAL A 211 -34.05 -2.87 17.13
N GLY A 212 -33.21 -1.93 17.46
CA GLY A 212 -32.23 -1.37 16.53
C GLY A 212 -31.31 -2.43 15.98
N GLY A 213 -30.73 -2.20 14.81
CA GLY A 213 -29.76 -3.10 14.22
C GLY A 213 -28.59 -3.42 15.15
N SER A 214 -27.97 -4.55 14.95
CA SER A 214 -26.94 -5.13 15.84
C SER A 214 -25.77 -4.21 16.14
N TYR A 215 -25.56 -3.17 15.33
CA TYR A 215 -24.50 -2.16 15.51
C TYR A 215 -25.03 -0.76 15.25
N GLY A 216 -25.48 -0.10 16.31
CA GLY A 216 -25.72 1.32 16.35
C GLY A 216 -27.02 1.83 15.69
N GLY A 217 -27.86 0.98 15.12
CA GLY A 217 -29.20 1.36 14.73
C GLY A 217 -30.07 1.67 15.96
N GLY A 218 -30.78 2.83 15.98
CA GLY A 218 -31.64 3.19 17.08
C GLY A 218 -32.86 2.30 17.17
N LYS A 219 -33.28 1.94 18.39
CA LYS A 219 -34.53 1.20 18.62
C LYS A 219 -35.73 2.10 18.42
N GLY A 220 -36.80 1.54 17.86
CA GLY A 220 -38.13 2.14 17.95
C GLY A 220 -38.61 2.16 19.42
N ASN A 221 -39.37 3.17 19.80
CA ASN A 221 -39.82 3.28 21.20
C ASN A 221 -40.92 2.32 21.55
N SER A 222 -40.93 1.88 22.82
CA SER A 222 -41.92 1.00 23.44
C SER A 222 -42.35 1.54 24.81
N GLY A 223 -43.63 1.63 25.11
CA GLY A 223 -44.12 1.77 26.48
C GLY A 223 -44.76 3.08 26.89
N GLU A 224 -45.28 3.10 28.13
CA GLU A 224 -46.01 4.21 28.77
C GLU A 224 -45.08 5.34 29.22
N GLY A 225 -44.36 5.97 28.36
CA GLY A 225 -43.53 7.11 28.73
C GLY A 225 -42.80 7.67 27.54
N ALA A 226 -42.66 8.97 27.48
CA ALA A 226 -41.99 9.77 26.45
C ALA A 226 -41.44 8.98 25.24
N GLY A 227 -42.23 8.90 24.20
CA GLY A 227 -42.10 7.95 23.10
C GLY A 227 -41.22 8.35 21.93
N GLN A 228 -40.11 9.01 22.14
CA GLN A 228 -39.15 9.32 21.07
C GLN A 228 -38.34 8.06 20.69
N GLY A 229 -38.15 7.81 19.39
CA GLY A 229 -37.26 6.76 18.92
C GLY A 229 -35.79 6.99 19.36
N GLU A 230 -35.05 5.93 19.56
CA GLU A 230 -33.66 6.04 19.97
C GLU A 230 -32.78 6.60 18.83
N ASN A 231 -31.79 7.38 19.21
CA ASN A 231 -30.75 7.83 18.29
C ASN A 231 -29.87 6.66 17.86
N ALA A 232 -29.37 6.72 16.64
CA ALA A 232 -28.32 5.82 16.19
C ALA A 232 -27.00 6.14 16.95
N THR A 233 -26.17 5.15 17.15
CA THR A 233 -24.94 5.24 17.97
C THR A 233 -23.67 4.87 17.22
N TYR A 234 -23.76 4.49 15.92
CA TYR A 234 -22.62 4.10 15.13
C TYR A 234 -22.66 4.69 13.71
N TYR A 235 -21.48 4.85 13.10
CA TYR A 235 -21.31 5.56 11.84
C TYR A 235 -22.21 5.07 10.72
N GLY A 236 -22.92 6.01 10.11
CA GLY A 236 -23.84 5.75 9.01
C GLY A 236 -25.12 5.02 9.41
N SER A 237 -25.35 4.75 10.69
CA SER A 237 -26.54 4.03 11.14
C SER A 237 -27.77 4.93 11.21
N GLY A 238 -28.94 4.37 10.84
CA GLY A 238 -30.25 5.03 10.92
C GLY A 238 -30.86 4.93 12.33
N ALA A 239 -31.68 5.90 12.67
CA ALA A 239 -32.34 6.00 13.98
C ALA A 239 -33.68 5.27 14.06
N GLY A 240 -34.16 5.03 15.26
CA GLY A 240 -35.50 4.42 15.52
C GLY A 240 -36.63 5.35 15.21
N GLY A 241 -37.78 4.81 14.80
CA GLY A 241 -39.05 5.53 14.59
C GLY A 241 -39.74 5.89 15.90
N GLY A 242 -40.56 6.96 15.87
CA GLY A 242 -41.35 7.41 17.01
C GLY A 242 -42.59 6.55 17.29
N LEU A 243 -43.01 6.54 18.54
CA LEU A 243 -44.25 5.84 18.99
C LEU A 243 -45.49 6.66 18.69
N CYS A 244 -46.57 6.01 18.28
CA CYS A 244 -47.92 6.52 18.33
C CYS A 244 -48.67 5.86 19.50
N TYR A 245 -49.15 6.66 20.44
CA TYR A 245 -49.87 6.18 21.61
C TYR A 245 -51.19 6.92 21.79
N GLU A 246 -52.29 6.21 22.03
CA GLU A 246 -53.62 6.75 22.37
C GLU A 246 -53.95 6.39 23.81
N PRO A 247 -53.82 7.34 24.75
CA PRO A 247 -54.10 7.08 26.16
C PRO A 247 -55.56 7.02 26.49
N LYS A 248 -56.45 7.69 25.73
CA LYS A 248 -57.91 7.69 25.97
C LYS A 248 -58.65 8.52 24.90
N TYR A 249 -59.72 7.94 24.28
CA TYR A 249 -60.68 8.63 23.43
C TYR A 249 -60.16 9.66 22.42
N ASP A 250 -59.71 9.22 21.27
CA ASP A 250 -59.34 10.01 20.08
C ASP A 250 -58.21 11.05 20.30
N ASN A 251 -57.43 10.92 21.34
CA ASN A 251 -56.32 11.84 21.65
C ASN A 251 -54.97 11.19 21.44
N PHE A 252 -54.54 11.09 20.19
CA PHE A 252 -53.25 10.50 19.80
C PHE A 252 -52.08 11.36 20.19
N LEU A 253 -51.09 10.76 20.87
CA LEU A 253 -49.79 11.36 21.11
C LEU A 253 -48.80 10.84 20.09
N TYR A 254 -48.21 11.76 19.33
CA TYR A 254 -47.26 11.46 18.28
C TYR A 254 -45.84 11.85 18.71
N TYR A 255 -44.98 10.90 18.80
CA TYR A 255 -43.60 11.11 19.20
C TYR A 255 -42.64 11.14 17.99
N ASN A 256 -41.56 11.88 18.12
CA ASN A 256 -40.53 11.99 17.07
C ASN A 256 -39.69 10.72 16.99
N GLY A 257 -39.16 10.42 15.83
CA GLY A 257 -38.07 9.47 15.68
C GLY A 257 -36.74 10.00 16.26
N GLY A 258 -35.80 9.13 16.43
CA GLY A 258 -34.43 9.49 16.81
C GLY A 258 -33.61 10.13 15.66
N SER A 259 -32.42 10.56 15.97
CA SER A 259 -31.46 11.11 15.00
C SER A 259 -30.53 10.03 14.47
N GLY A 260 -30.33 9.98 13.15
CA GLY A 260 -29.31 9.14 12.53
C GLY A 260 -27.89 9.57 12.93
N TYR A 261 -26.95 8.65 12.88
CA TYR A 261 -25.57 8.96 13.24
C TYR A 261 -24.79 9.50 12.03
N GLN A 262 -23.78 10.30 12.31
CA GLN A 262 -22.92 10.88 11.28
C GLN A 262 -22.18 9.81 10.44
N GLY A 263 -21.71 10.22 9.27
CA GLY A 263 -20.79 9.43 8.47
C GLY A 263 -19.37 9.41 9.02
N ILE A 264 -18.48 8.72 8.32
CA ILE A 264 -17.04 8.69 8.56
C ILE A 264 -16.33 8.48 7.23
N VAL A 265 -15.11 8.98 7.13
CA VAL A 265 -14.23 8.71 6.00
C VAL A 265 -12.98 8.02 6.53
N TYR A 266 -12.63 6.87 5.96
CA TYR A 266 -11.36 6.21 6.19
C TYR A 266 -10.47 6.36 4.97
N MET A 267 -9.17 6.46 5.21
CA MET A 267 -8.13 6.39 4.19
C MET A 267 -7.06 5.42 4.66
N ARG A 268 -6.66 4.49 3.80
CA ARG A 268 -5.50 3.65 4.03
C ARG A 268 -4.48 3.84 2.92
N ILE A 269 -3.23 4.04 3.31
CA ILE A 269 -2.08 4.20 2.41
C ILE A 269 -1.26 2.92 2.52
N PRO A 270 -1.12 2.12 1.44
CA PRO A 270 -0.38 0.88 1.50
C PRO A 270 1.10 1.15 1.79
N GLU A 271 1.70 0.33 2.66
CA GLU A 271 3.15 0.22 2.75
C GLU A 271 3.63 -0.48 1.48
N GLU A 272 4.14 0.30 0.54
CA GLU A 272 4.72 -0.28 -0.66
C GLU A 272 5.91 -1.17 -0.24
N PRO A 273 5.97 -2.43 -0.68
CA PRO A 273 7.17 -3.21 -0.46
C PRO A 273 8.34 -2.47 -1.11
N PRO A 274 9.49 -2.40 -0.44
CA PRO A 274 10.65 -1.76 -1.02
C PRO A 274 10.94 -2.38 -2.38
N ALA A 275 11.21 -1.55 -3.38
CA ALA A 275 11.70 -2.01 -4.67
C ALA A 275 13.13 -2.52 -4.47
N TYR A 276 13.41 -3.73 -4.92
CA TYR A 276 14.71 -4.36 -4.74
C TYR A 276 15.55 -4.25 -6.00
N ILE A 277 16.87 -4.14 -5.85
CA ILE A 277 17.80 -4.01 -6.98
C ILE A 277 17.65 -5.16 -7.99
N SER A 278 17.22 -6.34 -7.57
CA SER A 278 16.88 -7.48 -8.45
C SER A 278 15.74 -7.19 -9.42
N ASP A 279 14.86 -6.22 -9.14
CA ASP A 279 13.71 -5.89 -9.98
C ASP A 279 14.11 -5.02 -11.18
N LEU A 280 15.25 -4.33 -11.08
CA LEU A 280 15.77 -3.49 -12.16
C LEU A 280 16.30 -4.36 -13.32
N PRO A 281 16.19 -3.92 -14.58
CA PRO A 281 16.74 -4.66 -15.72
C PRO A 281 18.28 -4.71 -15.71
N LEU A 282 18.86 -5.67 -16.43
CA LEU A 282 20.29 -5.66 -16.73
C LEU A 282 20.68 -4.36 -17.45
N GLY A 283 21.81 -3.79 -17.10
CA GLY A 283 22.29 -2.51 -17.62
C GLY A 283 21.70 -1.28 -16.93
N ALA A 284 20.71 -1.43 -16.01
CA ALA A 284 20.26 -0.32 -15.17
C ALA A 284 21.42 0.25 -14.36
N LEU A 285 21.44 1.57 -14.19
CA LEU A 285 22.52 2.29 -13.51
C LEU A 285 22.21 2.50 -12.04
N ILE A 286 23.15 2.17 -11.19
CA ILE A 286 23.11 2.40 -9.75
C ILE A 286 24.15 3.44 -9.38
N ASN A 287 23.72 4.55 -8.80
CA ASN A 287 24.61 5.55 -8.23
C ASN A 287 25.02 5.12 -6.82
N VAL A 288 26.31 4.99 -6.57
CA VAL A 288 26.84 4.56 -5.27
C VAL A 288 27.31 5.73 -4.39
N GLY A 289 26.97 6.96 -4.79
CA GLY A 289 27.41 8.19 -4.11
C GLY A 289 28.79 8.60 -4.60
N THR A 290 29.85 8.16 -3.95
CA THR A 290 31.25 8.42 -4.39
C THR A 290 32.08 7.15 -4.32
N ASP A 291 32.93 6.95 -5.32
CA ASP A 291 33.94 5.90 -5.35
C ASP A 291 35.36 6.48 -5.55
N GLY A 292 35.49 7.81 -5.61
CA GLY A 292 36.77 8.52 -5.80
C GLY A 292 37.30 8.48 -7.23
N GLY A 293 36.60 7.86 -8.18
CA GLY A 293 36.98 7.74 -9.58
C GLY A 293 36.60 8.93 -10.46
N ALA A 294 37.07 8.91 -11.69
CA ALA A 294 36.67 9.90 -12.68
C ALA A 294 35.19 9.81 -13.07
N GLY A 295 34.52 10.96 -13.15
CA GLY A 295 33.12 11.06 -13.56
C GLY A 295 32.12 10.58 -12.52
N ALA A 296 30.89 10.28 -12.98
CA ALA A 296 29.83 9.78 -12.11
C ALA A 296 30.13 8.37 -11.58
N SER A 297 29.85 8.13 -10.29
CA SER A 297 30.06 6.84 -9.61
C SER A 297 28.89 5.89 -9.89
N ASN A 298 28.56 5.67 -11.18
CA ASN A 298 27.49 4.82 -11.64
C ASN A 298 28.01 3.41 -11.97
N TYR A 299 27.30 2.43 -11.47
CA TYR A 299 27.52 1.00 -11.72
C TYR A 299 26.33 0.41 -12.45
N GLU A 300 26.60 -0.43 -13.45
CA GLU A 300 25.55 -1.14 -14.18
C GLU A 300 25.27 -2.51 -13.58
N ILE A 301 24.02 -2.93 -13.54
CA ILE A 301 23.65 -4.28 -13.15
C ILE A 301 24.10 -5.24 -14.26
N ALA A 302 25.11 -6.04 -13.97
CA ALA A 302 25.73 -6.94 -14.95
C ALA A 302 25.26 -8.38 -14.82
N ASP A 303 24.77 -8.79 -13.66
CA ASP A 303 24.32 -10.16 -13.41
C ASP A 303 23.38 -10.22 -12.22
N LYS A 304 22.47 -11.21 -12.24
CA LYS A 304 21.55 -11.48 -11.16
C LYS A 304 21.49 -12.98 -10.89
N ASP A 305 21.68 -13.39 -9.64
CA ASP A 305 21.55 -14.79 -9.18
C ASP A 305 22.45 -15.82 -9.86
N ASN A 306 23.28 -15.44 -10.82
CA ASN A 306 24.08 -16.38 -11.59
C ASN A 306 25.49 -16.53 -11.02
N LEU A 307 26.29 -15.45 -10.91
CA LEU A 307 27.65 -15.53 -10.34
C LEU A 307 27.59 -15.89 -8.85
N VAL A 308 26.70 -15.24 -8.10
CA VAL A 308 26.45 -15.48 -6.67
C VAL A 308 24.94 -15.59 -6.45
N SER A 309 24.49 -16.70 -5.88
CA SER A 309 23.07 -16.91 -5.55
C SER A 309 22.58 -15.86 -4.54
N GLY A 310 21.42 -15.26 -4.78
CA GLY A 310 20.87 -14.16 -4.01
C GLY A 310 21.68 -12.88 -4.11
N GLY A 311 22.46 -12.71 -5.18
CA GLY A 311 23.33 -11.55 -5.40
C GLY A 311 23.09 -10.84 -6.72
N VAL A 312 23.36 -9.54 -6.76
CA VAL A 312 23.40 -8.71 -7.97
C VAL A 312 24.83 -8.21 -8.14
N VAL A 313 25.40 -8.45 -9.32
CA VAL A 313 26.74 -7.97 -9.70
C VAL A 313 26.62 -6.56 -10.25
N LEU A 314 27.33 -5.65 -9.64
CA LEU A 314 27.47 -4.26 -10.06
C LEU A 314 28.87 -4.04 -10.65
N VAL A 315 28.92 -3.51 -11.86
CA VAL A 315 30.15 -3.22 -12.58
C VAL A 315 30.19 -1.74 -12.93
N ARG A 316 31.30 -1.06 -12.65
CA ARG A 316 31.42 0.37 -12.94
C ARG A 316 31.12 0.65 -14.42
N LYS A 317 30.27 1.63 -14.69
CA LYS A 317 29.85 2.00 -16.05
C LYS A 317 31.00 2.52 -16.88
N ASN A 318 31.78 3.45 -16.30
CA ASN A 318 32.93 4.07 -16.94
C ASN A 318 34.21 3.62 -16.25
N ILE A 319 35.33 3.77 -16.92
CA ILE A 319 36.66 3.51 -16.35
C ILE A 319 36.87 4.42 -15.15
N TYR A 320 37.34 3.83 -14.04
CA TYR A 320 37.62 4.53 -12.78
C TYR A 320 38.87 5.45 -12.90
N SER A 321 39.96 4.86 -13.35
CA SER A 321 41.25 5.47 -13.58
C SER A 321 42.06 4.56 -14.50
N ASN A 322 43.29 4.93 -14.82
CA ASN A 322 44.24 4.05 -15.48
C ASN A 322 45.26 3.51 -14.47
N SER A 323 45.70 2.27 -14.65
CA SER A 323 46.72 1.60 -13.83
C SER A 323 47.48 0.55 -14.62
N GLU A 324 48.69 0.20 -14.16
CA GLU A 324 49.35 -1.03 -14.56
C GLU A 324 48.62 -2.23 -13.98
N PHE A 325 48.69 -3.38 -14.65
CA PHE A 325 48.21 -4.65 -14.12
C PHE A 325 48.99 -5.10 -12.90
N GLY A 326 50.32 -5.01 -13.02
CA GLY A 326 51.29 -5.36 -12.01
C GLY A 326 52.39 -6.31 -12.52
N SER A 327 53.46 -6.48 -11.75
CA SER A 327 54.58 -7.31 -12.12
C SER A 327 54.18 -8.78 -12.32
N ASN A 328 54.80 -9.45 -13.29
CA ASN A 328 54.70 -10.89 -13.54
C ASN A 328 53.29 -11.41 -13.97
N GLY A 329 52.43 -10.54 -14.52
CA GLY A 329 51.12 -10.96 -15.01
C GLY A 329 50.20 -11.61 -13.96
N ASN A 330 50.52 -11.51 -12.68
CA ASN A 330 49.68 -12.06 -11.60
C ASN A 330 48.75 -11.02 -11.02
N TYR A 331 47.44 -11.29 -11.05
CA TYR A 331 46.42 -10.42 -10.47
C TYR A 331 46.49 -10.39 -8.93
N PRO A 332 46.49 -11.56 -8.24
CA PRO A 332 46.46 -11.56 -6.78
C PRO A 332 47.65 -10.79 -6.17
N ASN A 333 47.30 -9.74 -5.41
CA ASN A 333 48.27 -8.80 -4.77
C ASN A 333 49.13 -7.98 -5.74
N GLY A 334 48.83 -7.98 -7.05
CA GLY A 334 49.40 -7.07 -8.05
C GLY A 334 48.88 -5.63 -7.88
N THR A 335 49.41 -4.72 -8.70
CA THR A 335 49.05 -3.29 -8.67
C THR A 335 47.58 -3.07 -8.85
N LEU A 336 46.98 -3.71 -9.86
CA LEU A 336 45.54 -3.63 -10.15
C LEU A 336 44.66 -4.16 -9.00
N ASP A 337 45.00 -5.36 -8.47
CA ASP A 337 44.24 -5.95 -7.35
C ASP A 337 44.31 -5.08 -6.10
N ASN A 338 45.49 -4.58 -5.74
CA ASN A 338 45.69 -3.72 -4.57
C ASN A 338 44.94 -2.39 -4.72
N LEU A 339 44.95 -1.78 -5.92
CA LEU A 339 44.16 -0.58 -6.20
C LEU A 339 42.67 -0.83 -5.96
N ILE A 340 42.13 -1.94 -6.48
CA ILE A 340 40.68 -2.23 -6.38
C ILE A 340 40.29 -2.64 -4.95
N LYS A 341 40.95 -3.66 -4.37
CA LYS A 341 40.52 -4.23 -3.07
C LYS A 341 40.85 -3.35 -1.87
N THR A 342 41.71 -2.36 -2.02
CA THR A 342 42.13 -1.49 -0.91
C THR A 342 41.72 -0.04 -1.19
N THR A 343 42.29 0.58 -2.23
CA THR A 343 42.10 2.02 -2.47
C THR A 343 40.63 2.32 -2.85
N ILE A 344 40.13 1.68 -3.91
CA ILE A 344 38.76 1.94 -4.37
C ILE A 344 37.73 1.46 -3.33
N TYR A 345 37.91 0.26 -2.77
CA TYR A 345 37.02 -0.26 -1.73
C TYR A 345 36.89 0.71 -0.54
N ASN A 346 38.00 1.30 -0.08
CA ASN A 346 37.99 2.22 1.07
C ASN A 346 37.34 3.59 0.77
N THR A 347 37.20 3.97 -0.51
CA THR A 347 36.51 5.21 -0.89
C THR A 347 34.98 5.02 -0.99
N MET A 348 34.51 3.78 -1.02
CA MET A 348 33.09 3.50 -1.04
C MET A 348 32.39 3.89 0.27
N PRO A 349 31.10 4.29 0.25
CA PRO A 349 30.32 4.51 1.47
C PRO A 349 30.36 3.30 2.38
N LYS A 350 30.54 3.51 3.69
CA LYS A 350 30.71 2.43 4.67
C LYS A 350 29.51 1.46 4.67
N GLN A 351 28.27 1.98 4.59
CA GLN A 351 27.07 1.15 4.51
C GLN A 351 27.10 0.23 3.29
N LEU A 352 27.61 0.71 2.15
CA LEU A 352 27.76 -0.11 0.95
C LEU A 352 28.83 -1.19 1.11
N GLN A 353 30.00 -0.85 1.70
CA GLN A 353 31.05 -1.82 2.00
C GLN A 353 30.51 -2.99 2.86
N ASP A 354 29.65 -2.69 3.83
CA ASP A 354 29.03 -3.68 4.73
C ASP A 354 28.04 -4.59 4.01
N LYS A 355 27.42 -4.13 2.92
CA LYS A 355 26.54 -4.93 2.05
C LYS A 355 27.30 -5.76 1.03
N MET A 356 28.55 -5.42 0.70
CA MET A 356 29.34 -6.15 -0.29
C MET A 356 29.62 -7.57 0.18
N ARG A 357 29.34 -8.54 -0.69
CA ARG A 357 29.57 -9.96 -0.47
C ARG A 357 30.96 -10.39 -0.93
N ASP A 358 31.50 -11.38 -0.25
CA ASP A 358 32.70 -12.08 -0.70
C ASP A 358 32.39 -12.93 -1.94
N VAL A 359 33.20 -12.78 -2.98
CA VAL A 359 33.10 -13.57 -4.23
C VAL A 359 34.35 -14.38 -4.39
N THR A 360 34.19 -15.69 -4.51
CA THR A 360 35.29 -16.63 -4.76
C THR A 360 35.26 -17.08 -6.22
N PHE A 361 36.36 -16.93 -6.91
CA PHE A 361 36.56 -17.40 -8.30
C PHE A 361 37.99 -17.88 -8.53
N SER A 362 38.13 -18.79 -9.48
CA SER A 362 39.43 -19.31 -9.88
C SER A 362 40.15 -18.36 -10.84
N LEU A 363 41.47 -18.32 -10.79
CA LEU A 363 42.28 -17.63 -11.78
C LEU A 363 43.36 -18.60 -12.30
N GLU A 364 43.60 -18.57 -13.60
CA GLU A 364 44.62 -19.37 -14.23
C GLU A 364 45.99 -19.11 -13.56
N GLY A 365 46.63 -20.21 -13.08
CA GLY A 365 47.95 -20.18 -12.42
C GLY A 365 48.01 -19.56 -11.03
N SER A 366 46.86 -19.10 -10.48
CA SER A 366 46.80 -18.53 -9.13
C SER A 366 45.84 -19.28 -8.20
N GLY A 367 44.99 -20.16 -8.75
CA GLY A 367 43.97 -20.87 -7.99
C GLY A 367 42.81 -19.97 -7.57
N ASN A 368 42.12 -20.34 -6.49
CA ASN A 368 40.97 -19.61 -5.99
C ASN A 368 41.39 -18.35 -5.22
N ILE A 369 40.71 -17.26 -5.50
CA ILE A 369 40.79 -16.01 -4.72
C ILE A 369 39.43 -15.58 -4.25
N THR A 370 39.36 -14.87 -3.12
CA THR A 370 38.14 -14.32 -2.56
C THR A 370 38.27 -12.79 -2.45
N ARG A 371 37.29 -12.04 -2.97
CA ARG A 371 37.31 -10.57 -2.99
C ARG A 371 35.89 -10.03 -2.79
N LYS A 372 35.77 -8.93 -2.06
CA LYS A 372 34.57 -8.10 -2.02
C LYS A 372 34.45 -7.19 -3.24
N MET A 373 35.57 -6.65 -3.69
CA MET A 373 35.68 -5.84 -4.90
C MET A 373 36.82 -6.37 -5.78
N PHE A 374 36.61 -6.48 -7.08
CA PHE A 374 37.51 -7.17 -8.01
C PHE A 374 37.41 -6.61 -9.43
N ALA A 375 38.45 -6.88 -10.24
CA ALA A 375 38.34 -6.75 -11.70
C ALA A 375 37.69 -8.00 -12.27
N LEU A 376 36.86 -7.83 -13.32
CA LEU A 376 36.21 -8.97 -14.00
C LEU A 376 37.25 -9.89 -14.64
N THR A 377 36.93 -11.17 -14.76
CA THR A 377 37.74 -12.16 -15.45
C THR A 377 37.37 -12.27 -16.93
N TYR A 378 38.21 -12.98 -17.69
CA TYR A 378 37.96 -13.30 -19.11
C TYR A 378 36.67 -14.09 -19.32
N THR A 379 36.40 -15.05 -18.40
CA THR A 379 35.14 -15.80 -18.40
C THR A 379 33.94 -14.92 -18.08
N MET A 380 34.07 -14.02 -17.07
CA MET A 380 32.97 -13.16 -16.61
C MET A 380 32.49 -12.21 -17.72
N VAL A 381 33.39 -11.72 -18.56
CA VAL A 381 33.01 -10.88 -19.71
C VAL A 381 32.60 -11.67 -20.96
N GLY A 382 32.46 -12.99 -20.86
CA GLY A 382 31.87 -13.83 -21.91
C GLY A 382 32.84 -14.23 -23.03
N PHE A 383 34.16 -14.16 -22.80
CA PHE A 383 35.14 -14.61 -23.80
C PHE A 383 35.49 -16.12 -23.68
N GLY A 384 34.86 -16.84 -22.74
CA GLY A 384 35.14 -18.23 -22.48
C GLY A 384 36.22 -18.47 -21.41
N ASN A 385 36.89 -19.62 -21.46
CA ASN A 385 37.87 -20.00 -20.45
C ASN A 385 39.26 -19.37 -20.75
N SER A 386 39.99 -18.99 -19.72
CA SER A 386 41.40 -18.59 -19.84
C SER A 386 42.29 -19.80 -19.58
N GLY A 387 43.16 -20.17 -20.55
CA GLY A 387 44.07 -21.32 -20.40
C GLY A 387 43.39 -22.65 -20.04
N GLY A 388 42.11 -22.83 -20.40
CA GLY A 388 41.31 -24.00 -20.04
C GLY A 388 40.62 -23.88 -18.69
N VAL A 389 40.84 -22.84 -17.91
CA VAL A 389 40.22 -22.61 -16.60
C VAL A 389 39.01 -21.69 -16.75
N ALA A 390 37.85 -22.12 -16.21
CA ALA A 390 36.68 -21.27 -16.05
C ALA A 390 36.89 -20.34 -14.84
N GLU A 391 37.10 -19.08 -15.12
CA GLU A 391 37.42 -18.07 -14.11
C GLU A 391 36.13 -17.36 -13.64
N GLY A 392 35.24 -18.09 -12.95
CA GLY A 392 33.89 -17.66 -12.58
C GLY A 392 32.85 -18.06 -13.64
N LYS A 393 31.73 -17.33 -13.66
CA LYS A 393 30.62 -17.51 -14.64
C LYS A 393 30.49 -16.29 -15.53
N ALA A 394 30.09 -16.50 -16.79
CA ALA A 394 29.78 -15.40 -17.71
C ALA A 394 28.63 -14.57 -17.16
N LEU A 395 28.81 -13.24 -17.05
CA LEU A 395 27.79 -12.33 -16.59
C LEU A 395 26.76 -12.08 -17.68
N GLN A 396 25.50 -12.00 -17.30
CA GLN A 396 24.34 -11.93 -18.20
C GLN A 396 24.37 -10.69 -19.13
N LEU A 397 24.96 -9.57 -18.71
CA LEU A 397 25.04 -8.34 -19.49
C LEU A 397 26.03 -8.44 -20.67
N TYR A 398 27.12 -9.19 -20.52
CA TYR A 398 28.23 -9.18 -21.50
C TYR A 398 28.07 -10.20 -22.62
N THR A 399 27.02 -10.06 -23.43
CA THR A 399 26.67 -10.95 -24.54
C THR A 399 27.23 -10.52 -25.89
N SER A 400 27.74 -9.28 -26.00
CA SER A 400 28.23 -8.69 -27.25
C SER A 400 29.46 -7.81 -27.02
N SER A 401 30.23 -7.51 -28.08
CA SER A 401 31.33 -6.55 -28.00
C SER A 401 30.85 -5.18 -27.52
N ALA A 402 29.72 -4.71 -28.01
CA ALA A 402 29.17 -3.41 -27.62
C ALA A 402 28.89 -3.30 -26.11
N SER A 403 28.44 -4.39 -25.45
CA SER A 403 28.19 -4.38 -24.00
C SER A 403 29.47 -4.31 -23.15
N ARG A 404 30.63 -4.62 -23.74
CA ARG A 404 31.94 -4.60 -23.07
C ARG A 404 32.69 -3.28 -23.21
N VAL A 405 32.23 -2.39 -24.11
CA VAL A 405 32.89 -1.10 -24.33
C VAL A 405 32.74 -0.23 -23.08
N LYS A 406 33.85 0.27 -22.58
CA LYS A 406 33.90 1.21 -21.46
C LYS A 406 34.57 2.53 -21.89
N THR A 407 34.14 3.63 -21.28
CA THR A 407 34.70 4.95 -21.65
C THR A 407 35.52 5.55 -20.55
N PHE A 408 36.55 6.32 -20.94
CA PHE A 408 37.32 7.18 -20.07
C PHE A 408 37.32 8.60 -20.66
N ASN A 409 36.89 9.58 -19.87
CA ASN A 409 36.75 10.98 -20.34
C ASN A 409 35.90 11.09 -21.64
N GLY A 410 34.84 10.28 -21.76
CA GLY A 410 33.94 10.32 -22.90
C GLY A 410 34.36 9.51 -24.13
N SER A 411 35.57 8.94 -24.16
CA SER A 411 36.05 8.12 -25.27
C SER A 411 36.18 6.65 -24.87
N ALA A 412 35.85 5.74 -25.80
CA ALA A 412 36.06 4.31 -25.62
C ALA A 412 37.57 4.02 -25.38
N ASN A 413 37.85 3.17 -24.43
CA ASN A 413 39.22 2.88 -24.04
C ASN A 413 39.40 1.43 -23.56
N ASP A 414 40.62 0.93 -23.64
CA ASP A 414 41.01 -0.39 -23.19
C ASP A 414 40.93 -0.50 -21.67
N TRP A 415 40.57 -1.68 -21.13
CA TRP A 415 40.50 -1.89 -19.70
C TRP A 415 40.90 -3.30 -19.26
N TRP A 416 41.59 -3.39 -18.13
CA TRP A 416 42.11 -4.64 -17.60
C TRP A 416 41.05 -5.61 -17.14
N LEU A 417 41.27 -6.90 -17.41
CA LEU A 417 40.65 -8.03 -16.73
C LEU A 417 41.58 -8.58 -15.66
N SER A 418 41.06 -9.34 -14.68
CA SER A 418 41.92 -10.01 -13.67
C SER A 418 42.65 -11.25 -14.20
N SER A 419 42.33 -11.69 -15.42
CA SER A 419 42.88 -12.87 -16.05
C SER A 419 44.27 -12.61 -16.66
N ARG A 420 45.16 -13.58 -16.57
CA ARG A 420 46.42 -13.59 -17.32
C ARG A 420 46.31 -14.41 -18.62
N LYS A 421 47.11 -14.13 -19.60
CA LYS A 421 47.32 -14.97 -20.78
C LYS A 421 48.55 -15.86 -20.63
N SER A 422 49.63 -15.32 -20.04
CA SER A 422 50.89 -15.99 -19.75
C SER A 422 51.63 -15.19 -18.68
N TYR A 423 52.86 -15.60 -18.35
CA TYR A 423 53.72 -14.87 -17.40
C TYR A 423 53.94 -13.40 -17.81
N ASP A 424 54.06 -13.15 -19.13
CA ASP A 424 54.44 -11.84 -19.69
C ASP A 424 53.23 -11.05 -20.23
N TYR A 425 52.01 -11.61 -20.19
CA TYR A 425 50.83 -11.01 -20.79
C TYR A 425 49.61 -11.14 -19.91
N ALA A 426 48.97 -10.00 -19.65
CA ALA A 426 47.64 -9.91 -19.02
C ALA A 426 46.55 -9.71 -20.07
N ARG A 427 45.33 -10.14 -19.75
CA ARG A 427 44.19 -9.97 -20.65
C ARG A 427 43.49 -8.63 -20.38
N PHE A 428 42.96 -8.04 -21.45
CA PHE A 428 42.15 -6.84 -21.37
C PHE A 428 41.03 -6.85 -22.44
N VAL A 429 40.05 -5.99 -22.24
CA VAL A 429 39.04 -5.67 -23.24
C VAL A 429 39.50 -4.44 -24.02
N ASN A 430 39.57 -4.57 -25.32
CA ASN A 430 39.95 -3.50 -26.22
C ASN A 430 38.83 -2.43 -26.34
N TYR A 431 39.15 -1.23 -26.80
CA TYR A 431 38.21 -0.12 -26.98
C TYR A 431 36.96 -0.48 -27.80
N ASP A 432 37.02 -1.48 -28.68
CA ASP A 432 35.91 -1.98 -29.48
C ASP A 432 35.11 -3.13 -28.82
N GLY A 433 35.48 -3.50 -27.59
CA GLY A 433 34.85 -4.60 -26.83
C GLY A 433 35.38 -6.00 -27.19
N SER A 434 36.43 -6.11 -28.00
CA SER A 434 37.10 -7.39 -28.32
C SER A 434 38.11 -7.79 -27.26
N ALA A 435 38.44 -9.09 -27.23
CA ALA A 435 39.46 -9.60 -26.32
C ALA A 435 40.88 -9.33 -26.85
N TYR A 436 41.79 -8.87 -25.97
CA TYR A 436 43.17 -8.70 -26.33
C TYR A 436 44.14 -9.04 -25.17
N ASN A 437 45.43 -8.97 -25.41
CA ASN A 437 46.46 -9.24 -24.42
C ASN A 437 47.50 -8.13 -24.47
N GLY A 438 47.96 -7.67 -23.32
CA GLY A 438 48.97 -6.60 -23.20
C GLY A 438 50.07 -6.92 -22.21
N ASN A 439 51.15 -6.15 -22.34
CA ASN A 439 52.21 -6.17 -21.36
C ASN A 439 51.62 -5.68 -20.00
N PRO A 440 51.82 -6.40 -18.88
CA PRO A 440 51.25 -6.05 -17.58
C PRO A 440 51.77 -4.72 -17.01
N PHE A 441 52.83 -4.15 -17.55
CA PHE A 441 53.32 -2.80 -17.24
C PHE A 441 52.66 -1.69 -18.06
N SER A 442 51.80 -2.05 -19.02
CA SER A 442 51.02 -1.04 -19.74
C SER A 442 49.96 -0.42 -18.82
N THR A 443 49.70 0.87 -19.02
CA THR A 443 48.69 1.60 -18.24
C THR A 443 47.34 1.60 -18.99
N LEU A 444 46.41 0.77 -18.53
CA LEU A 444 45.03 0.66 -19.11
C LEU A 444 43.97 0.96 -18.05
N GLY A 445 42.73 1.02 -18.49
CA GLY A 445 41.59 1.34 -17.68
C GLY A 445 41.31 0.34 -16.55
N VAL A 446 40.83 0.83 -15.43
CA VAL A 446 40.39 0.06 -14.26
C VAL A 446 38.87 0.10 -14.16
N VAL A 447 38.25 -1.07 -14.16
CA VAL A 447 36.80 -1.24 -14.06
C VAL A 447 36.47 -2.16 -12.88
N PRO A 448 36.20 -1.59 -11.68
CA PRO A 448 35.86 -2.38 -10.50
C PRO A 448 34.45 -2.96 -10.56
N ALA A 449 34.31 -4.13 -9.95
CA ALA A 449 33.01 -4.80 -9.76
C ALA A 449 32.89 -5.30 -8.32
N PHE A 450 31.64 -5.45 -7.87
CA PHE A 450 31.29 -6.04 -6.57
C PHE A 450 29.90 -6.66 -6.60
N VAL A 451 29.53 -7.42 -5.56
CA VAL A 451 28.23 -8.07 -5.41
C VAL A 451 27.55 -7.58 -4.15
N ILE A 452 26.26 -7.25 -4.24
CA ILE A 452 25.41 -6.95 -3.09
C ILE A 452 24.18 -7.88 -3.08
N PRO A 453 23.46 -8.04 -1.94
CA PRO A 453 22.26 -8.84 -1.88
C PRO A 453 21.19 -8.39 -2.90
N SER A 454 20.51 -9.34 -3.53
CA SER A 454 19.45 -9.08 -4.51
C SER A 454 18.26 -8.29 -3.95
N GLU A 455 18.01 -8.44 -2.65
CA GLU A 455 16.99 -7.73 -1.87
C GLU A 455 17.49 -6.40 -1.27
N THR A 456 18.58 -5.83 -1.79
CA THR A 456 18.99 -4.47 -1.41
C THR A 456 17.98 -3.47 -1.96
N PRO A 457 17.32 -2.67 -1.10
CA PRO A 457 16.32 -1.72 -1.56
C PRO A 457 16.97 -0.53 -2.28
N TYR A 458 16.22 0.04 -3.22
CA TYR A 458 16.62 1.24 -3.94
C TYR A 458 15.49 2.26 -4.01
N ASN A 459 15.83 3.53 -4.21
CA ASN A 459 14.85 4.57 -4.48
C ASN A 459 14.32 4.42 -5.92
N ALA A 460 13.04 4.12 -6.07
CA ALA A 460 12.42 3.89 -7.37
C ALA A 460 12.37 5.13 -8.28
N THR A 461 12.63 6.34 -7.75
CA THR A 461 12.80 7.54 -8.58
C THR A 461 14.21 7.59 -9.12
N PRO A 462 14.39 7.54 -10.44
CA PRO A 462 15.70 7.72 -11.03
C PRO A 462 16.21 9.16 -10.87
N ASN A 463 17.51 9.30 -10.76
CA ASN A 463 18.20 10.59 -10.87
C ASN A 463 18.05 11.17 -12.29
N THR A 464 18.43 12.42 -12.48
CA THR A 464 18.38 13.09 -13.80
C THR A 464 19.20 12.41 -14.89
N ASP A 465 20.22 11.63 -14.52
CA ASP A 465 21.05 10.83 -15.42
C ASP A 465 20.53 9.40 -15.66
N GLY A 466 19.34 9.09 -15.14
CA GLY A 466 18.71 7.77 -15.24
C GLY A 466 19.22 6.71 -14.28
N SER A 467 20.15 7.07 -13.36
CA SER A 467 20.65 6.16 -12.33
C SER A 467 19.70 6.11 -11.11
N TYR A 468 19.76 5.03 -10.34
CA TYR A 468 19.00 4.85 -9.09
C TYR A 468 19.92 4.88 -7.87
N ASN A 469 19.44 5.42 -6.75
CA ASN A 469 20.15 5.42 -5.48
C ASN A 469 19.76 4.20 -4.64
N LEU A 470 20.75 3.55 -4.00
CA LEU A 470 20.49 2.50 -3.02
C LEU A 470 19.97 3.11 -1.70
N ILE A 471 19.11 2.36 -1.02
CA ILE A 471 18.72 2.59 0.38
C ILE A 471 19.56 1.64 1.23
N LEU A 472 20.58 2.17 1.91
CA LEU A 472 21.65 1.40 2.59
C LEU A 472 21.47 1.37 4.12
#